data_43fac92c5d7ce6fd39fc0a08899ee0dc
#
_entry.id   43fac92c5d7ce6fd39fc0a08899ee0dc
#
_cell.length_a   1.000
_cell.length_b   1.000
_cell.length_c   1.000
_cell.angle_alpha   90.00
_cell.angle_beta   90.00
_cell.angle_gamma   90.00
#
_symmetry.space_group_name_H-M   'P 1'
#
loop_
_entity.id
_entity.type
_entity.pdbx_description
1 polymer ?
#
loop_
_entity_poly.entity_id
_entity_poly.type
_entity_poly.pdbx_seq_one_letter_code
_entity_poly.pdbx_strand_id
1 'polypeptide(L)'
;MSLDKKSDFIFTDEELISRFQNGDERAYVELVNRYKERLLNFVFQFLGDIEQAEDVVQDTMLRLYEKKHYYKEIAKFSTWLYTIARNLANTELRKKKRRKTTYLSQLSKERQFEIPAVQDLSLIHISEP
;
A
#
# COMPACT_ATOMS: atom_id res chain seq x y z
N MET A 1 30.01 -2.55 11.33
CA MET A 1 30.79 -3.73 11.00
C MET A 1 30.45 -4.21 9.62
N SER A 2 31.45 -4.29 8.77
CA SER A 2 31.23 -4.68 7.38
C SER A 2 30.78 -6.13 7.25
N LEU A 3 31.17 -6.98 8.18
CA LEU A 3 30.74 -8.38 8.17
C LEU A 3 29.24 -8.51 8.38
N ASP A 4 28.68 -7.68 9.27
CA ASP A 4 27.25 -7.71 9.54
C ASP A 4 26.45 -7.30 8.31
N LYS A 5 26.95 -6.31 7.58
CA LYS A 5 26.29 -5.88 6.35
C LYS A 5 26.29 -6.97 5.29
N LYS A 6 27.42 -7.68 5.18
CA LYS A 6 27.52 -8.78 4.22
C LYS A 6 26.56 -9.90 4.58
N SER A 7 26.41 -10.17 5.88
CA SER A 7 25.46 -11.20 6.32
C SER A 7 24.03 -10.83 5.94
N ASP A 8 23.69 -9.54 6.07
CA ASP A 8 22.33 -9.08 5.74
C ASP A 8 22.00 -9.31 4.27
N PHE A 9 23.00 -9.15 3.38
CA PHE A 9 22.80 -9.39 1.96
C PHE A 9 22.61 -10.85 1.60
N ILE A 10 23.10 -11.76 2.45
CA ILE A 10 23.01 -13.19 2.22
C ILE A 10 21.63 -13.73 2.53
N PHE A 11 20.92 -13.09 3.47
CA PHE A 11 19.62 -13.58 3.90
C PHE A 11 18.56 -13.33 2.86
N THR A 12 17.74 -14.35 2.63
CA THR A 12 16.54 -14.18 1.80
C THR A 12 15.48 -13.45 2.60
N ASP A 13 14.45 -12.96 1.89
CA ASP A 13 13.32 -12.33 2.55
C ASP A 13 12.69 -13.28 3.56
N GLU A 14 12.54 -14.55 3.19
CA GLU A 14 11.92 -15.56 4.03
C GLU A 14 12.74 -15.81 5.30
N GLU A 15 14.05 -15.80 5.17
CA GLU A 15 14.93 -15.91 6.32
C GLU A 15 14.80 -14.69 7.24
N LEU A 16 14.70 -13.52 6.64
CA LEU A 16 14.56 -12.29 7.42
C LEU A 16 13.23 -12.24 8.17
N ILE A 17 12.14 -12.59 7.51
CA ILE A 17 10.85 -12.57 8.20
C ILE A 17 10.83 -13.61 9.32
N SER A 18 11.45 -14.75 9.12
CA SER A 18 11.55 -15.77 10.17
C SER A 18 12.32 -15.24 11.37
N ARG A 19 13.44 -14.57 11.12
CA ARG A 19 14.23 -13.97 12.19
C ARG A 19 13.43 -12.90 12.93
N PHE A 20 12.68 -12.09 12.18
CA PHE A 20 11.84 -11.06 12.79
C PHE A 20 10.74 -11.67 13.63
N GLN A 21 10.11 -12.75 13.14
CA GLN A 21 9.11 -13.47 13.92
C GLN A 21 9.67 -13.98 15.24
N ASN A 22 10.97 -14.26 15.27
CA ASN A 22 11.65 -14.71 16.47
C ASN A 22 12.24 -13.58 17.32
N GLY A 23 11.91 -12.34 16.99
CA GLY A 23 12.28 -11.20 17.81
C GLY A 23 13.47 -10.38 17.31
N ASP A 24 14.01 -10.68 16.13
CA ASP A 24 15.15 -9.94 15.60
C ASP A 24 14.65 -8.67 14.90
N GLU A 25 14.73 -7.55 15.60
CA GLU A 25 14.28 -6.26 15.07
C GLU A 25 15.13 -5.78 13.90
N ARG A 26 16.39 -6.19 13.85
CA ARG A 26 17.26 -5.77 12.74
C ARG A 26 16.80 -6.40 11.42
N ALA A 27 16.24 -7.58 11.50
CA ALA A 27 15.67 -8.21 10.30
C ALA A 27 14.50 -7.38 9.74
N TYR A 28 13.69 -6.81 10.62
CA TYR A 28 12.61 -5.93 10.20
C TYR A 28 13.17 -4.68 9.48
N VAL A 29 14.19 -4.06 10.06
CA VAL A 29 14.80 -2.88 9.44
C VAL A 29 15.33 -3.22 8.05
N GLU A 30 15.93 -4.38 7.91
CA GLU A 30 16.46 -4.79 6.62
C GLU A 30 15.33 -5.00 5.59
N LEU A 31 14.24 -5.61 6.01
CA LEU A 31 13.08 -5.80 5.13
C LEU A 31 12.50 -4.46 4.69
N VAL A 32 12.37 -3.53 5.62
CA VAL A 32 11.90 -2.18 5.30
C VAL A 32 12.81 -1.53 4.26
N ASN A 33 14.11 -1.61 4.48
CA ASN A 33 15.07 -1.00 3.57
C ASN A 33 15.04 -1.63 2.18
N ARG A 34 14.76 -2.93 2.09
CA ARG A 34 14.66 -3.60 0.80
C ARG A 34 13.43 -3.17 0.01
N TYR A 35 12.34 -2.89 0.68
CA TYR A 35 11.04 -2.78 0.03
C TYR A 35 10.43 -1.39 0.00
N LYS A 36 10.90 -0.46 0.86
CA LYS A 36 10.22 0.82 1.00
C LYS A 36 10.10 1.59 -0.32
N GLU A 37 11.17 1.64 -1.10
CA GLU A 37 11.13 2.38 -2.36
C GLU A 37 10.34 1.65 -3.43
N ARG A 38 10.48 0.33 -3.48
CA ARG A 38 9.72 -0.48 -4.44
C ARG A 38 8.23 -0.35 -4.17
N LEU A 39 7.84 -0.42 -2.91
CA LEU A 39 6.44 -0.28 -2.53
C LEU A 39 5.94 1.13 -2.82
N LEU A 40 6.76 2.14 -2.57
CA LEU A 40 6.36 3.51 -2.84
C LEU A 40 6.04 3.69 -4.33
N ASN A 41 6.91 3.21 -5.21
CA ASN A 41 6.66 3.29 -6.64
C ASN A 41 5.41 2.52 -7.03
N PHE A 42 5.23 1.34 -6.47
CA PHE A 42 4.09 0.49 -6.75
C PHE A 42 2.78 1.19 -6.34
N VAL A 43 2.73 1.71 -5.13
CA VAL A 43 1.52 2.36 -4.60
C VAL A 43 1.25 3.68 -5.32
N PHE A 44 2.31 4.41 -5.66
CA PHE A 44 2.15 5.67 -6.37
C PHE A 44 1.43 5.49 -7.70
N GLN A 45 1.67 4.37 -8.37
CA GLN A 45 0.99 4.10 -9.65
C GLN A 45 -0.52 3.99 -9.48
N PHE A 46 -0.98 3.54 -8.32
CA PHE A 46 -2.42 3.46 -8.04
C PHE A 46 -3.00 4.80 -7.63
N LEU A 47 -2.28 5.55 -6.80
CA LEU A 47 -2.85 6.73 -6.16
C LEU A 47 -2.55 8.02 -6.87
N GLY A 48 -1.41 8.09 -7.56
CA GLY A 48 -1.02 9.29 -8.28
C GLY A 48 -0.65 10.47 -7.40
N ASP A 49 -0.51 10.24 -6.09
CA ASP A 49 -0.18 11.26 -5.10
C ASP A 49 0.91 10.69 -4.21
N ILE A 50 2.06 11.37 -4.19
CA ILE A 50 3.23 10.84 -3.48
C ILE A 50 3.01 10.83 -1.96
N GLU A 51 2.34 11.82 -1.42
CA GLU A 51 2.10 11.88 0.02
C GLU A 51 1.18 10.75 0.47
N GLN A 52 0.13 10.49 -0.29
CA GLN A 52 -0.77 9.38 0.01
C GLN A 52 -0.05 8.05 -0.15
N ALA A 53 0.81 7.94 -1.15
CA ALA A 53 1.58 6.72 -1.36
C ALA A 53 2.53 6.48 -0.18
N GLU A 54 3.17 7.52 0.32
CA GLU A 54 4.05 7.40 1.48
C GLU A 54 3.27 6.93 2.70
N ASP A 55 2.07 7.46 2.90
CA ASP A 55 1.23 7.05 4.02
C ASP A 55 0.87 5.57 3.93
N VAL A 56 0.53 5.11 2.73
CA VAL A 56 0.19 3.70 2.52
C VAL A 56 1.40 2.81 2.77
N VAL A 57 2.58 3.24 2.33
CA VAL A 57 3.81 2.47 2.57
C VAL A 57 4.10 2.38 4.08
N GLN A 58 3.95 3.49 4.80
CA GLN A 58 4.13 3.48 6.25
C GLN A 58 3.15 2.53 6.92
N ASP A 59 1.88 2.58 6.50
CA ASP A 59 0.87 1.66 7.04
C ASP A 59 1.22 0.21 6.71
N THR A 60 1.73 -0.04 5.51
CA THR A 60 2.16 -1.37 5.10
C THR A 60 3.26 -1.89 6.02
N MET A 61 4.25 -1.05 6.30
CA MET A 61 5.35 -1.44 7.18
C MET A 61 4.90 -1.64 8.61
N LEU A 62 3.94 -0.83 9.06
CA LEU A 62 3.36 -1.01 10.38
C LEU A 62 2.60 -2.34 10.46
N ARG A 63 1.85 -2.68 9.42
CA ARG A 63 1.16 -3.96 9.34
C ARG A 63 2.15 -5.12 9.36
N LEU A 64 3.25 -4.99 8.64
CA LEU A 64 4.31 -5.99 8.68
C LEU A 64 4.78 -6.19 10.11
N TYR A 65 5.02 -5.10 10.84
CA TYR A 65 5.49 -5.18 12.21
C TYR A 65 4.46 -5.87 13.11
N GLU A 66 3.20 -5.48 12.98
CA GLU A 66 2.13 -5.99 13.84
C GLU A 66 1.69 -7.41 13.48
N LYS A 67 1.73 -7.73 12.18
CA LYS A 67 1.17 -8.99 11.67
C LYS A 67 2.24 -9.97 11.23
N LYS A 68 3.47 -9.83 11.72
CA LYS A 68 4.57 -10.68 11.28
C LYS A 68 4.27 -12.17 11.44
N HIS A 69 3.52 -12.54 12.46
CA HIS A 69 3.21 -13.95 12.70
C HIS A 69 2.11 -14.49 11.78
N TYR A 70 1.44 -13.61 11.05
CA TYR A 70 0.42 -14.05 10.08
C TYR A 70 1.04 -14.55 8.79
N TYR A 71 2.30 -14.19 8.53
CA TYR A 71 2.96 -14.67 7.33
C TYR A 71 3.27 -16.16 7.46
N LYS A 72 2.94 -16.92 6.41
CA LYS A 72 3.25 -18.34 6.32
C LYS A 72 4.10 -18.59 5.08
N GLU A 73 5.02 -19.55 5.16
CA GLU A 73 5.95 -19.81 4.06
C GLU A 73 5.30 -20.50 2.86
N ILE A 74 4.00 -20.61 2.83
CA ILE A 74 3.31 -21.17 1.67
C ILE A 74 3.29 -20.20 0.49
N ALA A 75 3.65 -18.94 0.70
CA ALA A 75 3.72 -17.93 -0.34
C ALA A 75 5.02 -17.14 -0.17
N LYS A 76 5.45 -16.51 -1.27
CA LYS A 76 6.62 -15.63 -1.18
C LYS A 76 6.33 -14.46 -0.29
N PHE A 77 7.33 -14.05 0.49
CA PHE A 77 7.19 -12.89 1.36
C PHE A 77 6.80 -11.64 0.57
N SER A 78 7.45 -11.42 -0.58
CA SER A 78 7.13 -10.24 -1.39
C SER A 78 5.68 -10.22 -1.82
N THR A 79 5.13 -11.36 -2.21
CA THR A 79 3.71 -11.43 -2.60
C THR A 79 2.81 -11.04 -1.44
N TRP A 80 3.10 -11.55 -0.26
CA TRP A 80 2.33 -11.24 0.93
C TRP A 80 2.38 -9.75 1.25
N LEU A 81 3.59 -9.16 1.21
CA LEU A 81 3.78 -7.76 1.52
C LEU A 81 3.09 -6.85 0.49
N TYR A 82 3.26 -7.14 -0.79
CA TYR A 82 2.62 -6.35 -1.85
C TYR A 82 1.10 -6.46 -1.77
N THR A 83 0.57 -7.59 -1.35
CA THR A 83 -0.87 -7.76 -1.17
C THR A 83 -1.38 -6.80 -0.09
N ILE A 84 -0.65 -6.68 1.01
CA ILE A 84 -1.03 -5.74 2.08
C ILE A 84 -1.05 -4.32 1.51
N ALA A 85 0.01 -3.93 0.81
CA ALA A 85 0.11 -2.59 0.25
C ALA A 85 -1.00 -2.32 -0.75
N ARG A 86 -1.30 -3.29 -1.60
CA ARG A 86 -2.35 -3.15 -2.60
C ARG A 86 -3.72 -2.98 -1.97
N ASN A 87 -4.00 -3.76 -0.92
CA ASN A 87 -5.27 -3.66 -0.23
C ASN A 87 -5.45 -2.30 0.43
N LEU A 88 -4.38 -1.78 1.03
CA LEU A 88 -4.42 -0.46 1.63
C LEU A 88 -4.57 0.62 0.57
N ALA A 89 -3.86 0.49 -0.55
CA ALA A 89 -3.97 1.43 -1.65
C ALA A 89 -5.39 1.44 -2.24
N ASN A 90 -5.99 0.27 -2.39
CA ASN A 90 -7.35 0.17 -2.90
C ASN A 90 -8.34 0.83 -1.96
N THR A 91 -8.14 0.70 -0.66
CA THR A 91 -8.98 1.35 0.33
C THR A 91 -8.89 2.88 0.19
N GLU A 92 -7.67 3.40 0.06
CA GLU A 92 -7.48 4.84 -0.14
C GLU A 92 -8.10 5.32 -1.44
N LEU A 93 -7.96 4.53 -2.49
CA LEU A 93 -8.53 4.88 -3.78
C LEU A 93 -10.06 4.96 -3.70
N ARG A 94 -10.69 4.02 -3.00
CA ARG A 94 -12.13 4.05 -2.82
C ARG A 94 -12.58 5.25 -2.00
N LYS A 95 -11.84 5.61 -0.96
CA LYS A 95 -12.14 6.80 -0.17
C LYS A 95 -12.04 8.06 -1.01
N LYS A 96 -11.01 8.14 -1.83
CA LYS A 96 -10.81 9.27 -2.72
C LYS A 96 -11.97 9.43 -3.70
N LYS A 97 -12.42 8.33 -4.29
CA LYS A 97 -13.54 8.35 -5.21
C LYS A 97 -14.82 8.77 -4.52
N ARG A 98 -15.08 8.30 -3.33
CA ARG A 98 -16.27 8.66 -2.58
C ARG A 98 -16.29 10.16 -2.26
N ARG A 99 -15.15 10.69 -1.82
CA ARG A 99 -15.07 12.12 -1.50
C ARG A 99 -15.33 12.96 -2.75
N LYS A 100 -14.75 12.56 -3.87
CA LYS A 100 -14.94 13.27 -5.14
C LYS A 100 -16.40 13.23 -5.58
N THR A 101 -17.02 12.06 -5.50
CA THR A 101 -18.43 11.89 -5.89
C THR A 101 -19.34 12.72 -5.00
N THR A 102 -19.11 12.72 -3.71
CA THR A 102 -19.90 13.51 -2.77
C THR A 102 -19.79 15.00 -3.06
N TYR A 103 -18.57 15.47 -3.29
CA TYR A 103 -18.32 16.88 -3.61
C TYR A 103 -19.09 17.29 -4.87
N LEU A 104 -19.01 16.48 -5.91
CA LEU A 104 -19.67 16.78 -7.18
C LEU A 104 -21.19 16.70 -7.05
N SER A 105 -21.70 15.79 -6.25
CA SER A 105 -23.14 15.72 -5.96
C SER A 105 -23.63 16.98 -5.28
N GLN A 106 -22.86 17.51 -4.33
CA GLN A 106 -23.22 18.75 -3.65
C GLN A 106 -23.23 19.91 -4.62
N LEU A 107 -22.25 20.00 -5.52
CA LEU A 107 -22.22 21.02 -6.54
C LEU A 107 -23.43 20.93 -7.45
N SER A 108 -23.83 19.72 -7.82
CA SER A 108 -25.01 19.51 -8.66
C SER A 108 -26.28 19.99 -7.98
N LYS A 109 -26.41 19.78 -6.69
CA LYS A 109 -27.55 20.24 -5.92
C LYS A 109 -27.61 21.76 -5.87
N GLU A 110 -26.47 22.40 -5.77
CA GLU A 110 -26.41 23.86 -5.75
C GLU A 110 -26.66 24.45 -7.12
N ARG A 111 -26.23 23.75 -8.18
CA ARG A 111 -26.37 24.17 -9.56
C ARG A 111 -27.15 23.12 -10.31
N GLN A 112 -28.41 23.26 -10.37
CA GLN A 112 -29.31 22.23 -10.91
C GLN A 112 -28.97 21.76 -12.31
N PHE A 113 -28.19 22.54 -13.06
CA PHE A 113 -27.82 22.16 -14.43
C PHE A 113 -26.57 21.26 -14.48
N GLU A 114 -26.04 20.83 -13.36
CA GLU A 114 -24.83 20.00 -13.30
C GLU A 114 -25.11 18.51 -13.40
N ILE A 115 -26.35 18.11 -13.53
CA ILE A 115 -26.74 16.70 -13.61
C ILE A 115 -25.97 15.91 -14.67
N PRO A 116 -25.76 16.44 -15.91
CA PRO A 116 -24.99 15.70 -16.91
C PRO A 116 -23.56 15.37 -16.46
N ALA A 117 -22.91 16.29 -15.74
CA ALA A 117 -21.57 16.02 -15.22
C ALA A 117 -21.56 14.87 -14.25
N VAL A 118 -22.59 14.77 -13.41
CA VAL A 118 -22.72 13.65 -12.47
C VAL A 118 -22.89 12.33 -13.21
N GLN A 119 -23.65 12.34 -14.30
CA GLN A 119 -23.81 11.16 -15.13
C GLN A 119 -22.51 10.73 -15.76
N ASP A 120 -21.70 11.68 -16.22
CA ASP A 120 -20.39 11.37 -16.78
C ASP A 120 -19.50 10.69 -15.73
N LEU A 121 -19.56 11.16 -14.50
CA LEU A 121 -18.83 10.51 -13.41
C LEU A 121 -19.30 9.09 -13.18
N SER A 122 -20.59 8.85 -13.30
CA SER A 122 -21.13 7.50 -13.16
C SER A 122 -20.57 6.57 -14.22
N LEU A 123 -20.44 7.05 -15.45
CA LEU A 123 -19.84 6.27 -16.52
C LEU A 123 -18.38 5.96 -16.23
N ILE A 124 -17.64 6.93 -15.76
CA ILE A 124 -16.25 6.72 -15.38
C ILE A 124 -16.16 5.67 -14.28
N HIS A 125 -17.05 5.75 -13.32
CA HIS A 125 -17.06 4.83 -12.19
C HIS A 125 -17.34 3.40 -12.67
N ILE A 126 -18.24 3.24 -13.62
CA ILE A 126 -18.60 1.94 -14.16
C ILE A 126 -17.43 1.32 -14.94
N SER A 127 -16.65 2.14 -15.62
CA SER A 127 -15.55 1.64 -16.44
C SER A 127 -14.37 1.14 -15.62
N GLU A 128 -14.34 1.37 -14.34
CA GLU A 128 -13.27 0.89 -13.49
C GLU A 128 -13.61 -0.46 -12.88
N PRO A 129 -12.75 -1.46 -13.08
CA PRO A 129 -13.00 -2.80 -12.52
C PRO A 129 -12.85 -2.86 -11.01
#